data_8116ac84ade50bcce428dd638ad82d6d
#
_entry.id   8116ac84ade50bcce428dd638ad82d6d
#
_cell.length_a   1.000
_cell.length_b   1.000
_cell.length_c   1.000
_cell.angle_alpha   90.00
_cell.angle_beta   90.00
_cell.angle_gamma   90.00
#
_symmetry.space_group_name_H-M   'P 1'
#
loop_
_entity.id
_entity.type
_entity.pdbx_description
1 polymer ?
#
loop_
_entity_poly.entity_id
_entity_poly.type
_entity_poly.pdbx_seq_one_letter_code
_entity_poly.pdbx_strand_id
1 'polypeptide(L)'
;LEIPLGSWDLIEQGENPLEIPATWSFYADDALVLDNRDDVAHTLGSWYVPPNTVRRFDLQPAYGGFFACSLHPSGGIVLDIQPRDFDFAIIAFTVLGFGFSVGVILWIGLNVMRSLDNEPDVSEYLSGSRSNVSGAEKDGANAS
;
A
#
# COMPACT_ATOMS: atom_id res chain seq x y z
N LEU A 1 15.18 -25.41 -4.96
CA LEU A 1 16.48 -25.99 -4.58
C LEU A 1 16.38 -27.50 -4.57
N GLU A 2 17.26 -28.19 -5.31
CA GLU A 2 17.42 -29.63 -5.27
C GLU A 2 18.57 -29.97 -4.30
N ILE A 3 18.35 -30.98 -3.45
CA ILE A 3 19.32 -31.47 -2.48
C ILE A 3 19.76 -32.87 -2.98
N PRO A 4 20.92 -33.00 -3.60
CA PRO A 4 21.39 -34.28 -4.15
C PRO A 4 21.67 -35.32 -3.07
N LEU A 5 21.69 -36.59 -3.46
CA LEU A 5 22.12 -37.67 -2.60
C LEU A 5 23.59 -37.47 -2.14
N GLY A 6 23.85 -37.68 -0.85
CA GLY A 6 25.17 -37.50 -0.22
C GLY A 6 25.51 -36.06 0.14
N SER A 7 24.55 -35.14 0.01
CA SER A 7 24.76 -33.73 0.42
C SER A 7 25.10 -33.62 1.89
N TRP A 8 24.47 -34.45 2.76
CA TRP A 8 24.74 -34.43 4.19
C TRP A 8 26.20 -34.73 4.52
N ASP A 9 26.78 -35.74 3.91
CA ASP A 9 28.18 -36.14 4.16
C ASP A 9 29.16 -35.01 3.80
N LEU A 10 28.92 -34.27 2.74
CA LEU A 10 29.72 -33.12 2.33
C LEU A 10 29.55 -31.94 3.31
N ILE A 11 28.33 -31.70 3.76
CA ILE A 11 28.04 -30.64 4.73
C ILE A 11 28.72 -30.92 6.08
N GLU A 12 28.71 -32.18 6.56
CA GLU A 12 29.42 -32.56 7.77
C GLU A 12 30.94 -32.37 7.67
N GLN A 13 31.50 -32.46 6.46
CA GLN A 13 32.88 -32.15 6.17
C GLN A 13 33.19 -30.65 6.07
N GLY A 14 32.16 -29.80 6.22
CA GLY A 14 32.26 -28.34 6.14
C GLY A 14 32.17 -27.79 4.73
N GLU A 15 31.75 -28.61 3.75
CA GLU A 15 31.53 -28.14 2.39
C GLU A 15 30.14 -27.56 2.23
N ASN A 16 29.98 -26.68 1.24
CA ASN A 16 28.66 -26.10 0.88
C ASN A 16 28.26 -26.57 -0.53
N PRO A 17 27.85 -27.85 -0.69
CA PRO A 17 27.55 -28.43 -2.00
C PRO A 17 26.37 -27.79 -2.71
N LEU A 18 25.52 -27.10 -1.97
CA LEU A 18 24.32 -26.44 -2.47
C LEU A 18 24.55 -24.96 -2.79
N GLU A 19 25.74 -24.44 -2.50
CA GLU A 19 26.11 -23.03 -2.66
C GLU A 19 25.13 -22.07 -2.00
N ILE A 20 24.51 -22.49 -0.89
CA ILE A 20 23.56 -21.67 -0.15
C ILE A 20 24.33 -20.51 0.49
N PRO A 21 23.95 -19.26 0.26
CA PRO A 21 24.61 -18.13 0.88
C PRO A 21 24.25 -18.00 2.37
N ALA A 22 25.11 -17.43 3.18
CA ALA A 22 24.86 -17.16 4.59
C ALA A 22 23.63 -16.25 4.82
N THR A 23 23.34 -15.38 3.84
CA THR A 23 22.11 -14.60 3.78
C THR A 23 21.39 -14.90 2.48
N TRP A 24 20.19 -15.44 2.55
CA TRP A 24 19.40 -15.85 1.41
C TRP A 24 18.19 -14.93 1.26
N SER A 25 18.19 -14.13 0.21
CA SER A 25 17.18 -13.08 -0.02
C SER A 25 16.05 -13.56 -0.92
N PHE A 26 14.83 -13.26 -0.53
CA PHE A 26 13.58 -13.57 -1.24
C PHE A 26 12.64 -12.36 -1.20
N TYR A 27 11.60 -12.42 -1.99
CA TYR A 27 10.45 -11.50 -1.85
C TYR A 27 9.30 -12.19 -1.12
N ALA A 28 8.49 -11.38 -0.45
CA ALA A 28 7.21 -11.83 0.08
C ALA A 28 6.34 -12.41 -1.05
N ASP A 29 5.59 -13.46 -0.73
CA ASP A 29 4.77 -14.24 -1.66
C ASP A 29 5.57 -15.12 -2.66
N ASP A 30 6.91 -15.14 -2.57
CA ASP A 30 7.68 -16.17 -3.24
C ASP A 30 7.47 -17.53 -2.56
N ALA A 31 7.75 -18.60 -3.28
CA ALA A 31 7.70 -19.94 -2.74
C ALA A 31 9.08 -20.60 -2.81
N LEU A 32 9.54 -21.08 -1.67
CA LEU A 32 10.74 -21.92 -1.60
C LEU A 32 10.32 -23.39 -1.79
N VAL A 33 10.81 -24.00 -2.86
CA VAL A 33 10.62 -25.42 -3.12
C VAL A 33 11.93 -26.16 -2.84
N LEU A 34 11.88 -27.10 -1.89
CA LEU A 34 12.99 -27.98 -1.55
C LEU A 34 12.67 -29.39 -2.04
N ASP A 35 13.49 -29.90 -2.96
CA ASP A 35 13.43 -31.29 -3.47
C ASP A 35 14.58 -32.07 -2.81
N ASN A 36 14.25 -32.79 -1.76
CA ASN A 36 15.23 -33.58 -1.02
C ASN A 36 15.39 -34.97 -1.66
N ARG A 37 16.47 -35.16 -2.39
CA ARG A 37 16.86 -36.45 -2.95
C ARG A 37 17.93 -37.16 -2.12
N ASP A 38 18.29 -36.56 -0.97
CA ASP A 38 19.20 -37.18 -0.03
C ASP A 38 18.49 -38.31 0.74
N ASP A 39 19.25 -39.20 1.33
CA ASP A 39 18.77 -40.30 2.18
C ASP A 39 18.52 -39.87 3.61
N VAL A 40 18.91 -38.65 3.98
CA VAL A 40 18.63 -38.05 5.28
C VAL A 40 17.59 -36.92 5.20
N ALA A 41 16.96 -36.67 6.33
CA ALA A 41 16.02 -35.53 6.44
C ALA A 41 16.79 -34.24 6.68
N HIS A 42 16.30 -33.15 6.10
CA HIS A 42 16.86 -31.82 6.29
C HIS A 42 15.88 -30.87 6.98
N THR A 43 16.43 -29.87 7.65
CA THR A 43 15.64 -28.84 8.34
C THR A 43 16.11 -27.44 7.96
N LEU A 44 15.15 -26.54 7.87
CA LEU A 44 15.38 -25.10 7.76
C LEU A 44 14.46 -24.40 8.77
N GLY A 45 15.00 -24.08 9.95
CA GLY A 45 14.23 -23.67 11.10
C GLY A 45 13.21 -24.73 11.53
N SER A 46 11.94 -24.37 11.49
CA SER A 46 10.81 -25.29 11.77
C SER A 46 10.38 -26.13 10.56
N TRP A 47 10.92 -25.86 9.39
CA TRP A 47 10.56 -26.57 8.17
C TRP A 47 11.36 -27.87 8.06
N TYR A 48 10.63 -28.97 8.02
CA TYR A 48 11.17 -30.32 7.94
C TYR A 48 10.93 -30.92 6.57
N VAL A 49 11.99 -31.41 5.94
CA VAL A 49 11.97 -32.00 4.60
C VAL A 49 12.47 -33.45 4.69
N PRO A 50 11.56 -34.45 4.70
CA PRO A 50 11.94 -35.85 4.73
C PRO A 50 12.78 -36.29 3.53
N PRO A 51 13.50 -37.43 3.64
CA PRO A 51 14.21 -38.00 2.49
C PRO A 51 13.27 -38.27 1.31
N ASN A 52 13.78 -38.11 0.12
CA ASN A 52 13.06 -38.38 -1.14
C ASN A 52 11.69 -37.68 -1.23
N THR A 53 11.58 -36.47 -0.73
CA THR A 53 10.34 -35.67 -0.80
C THR A 53 10.58 -34.27 -1.33
N VAL A 54 9.52 -33.74 -1.96
CA VAL A 54 9.45 -32.33 -2.37
C VAL A 54 8.54 -31.60 -1.39
N ARG A 55 9.01 -30.47 -0.87
CA ARG A 55 8.24 -29.58 -0.02
C ARG A 55 8.25 -28.17 -0.57
N ARG A 56 7.10 -27.52 -0.50
CA ARG A 56 6.90 -26.12 -0.86
C ARG A 56 6.55 -25.31 0.38
N PHE A 57 7.22 -24.19 0.55
CA PHE A 57 7.00 -23.24 1.64
C PHE A 57 6.72 -21.86 1.04
N ASP A 58 5.54 -21.33 1.30
CA ASP A 58 5.19 -19.97 0.86
C ASP A 58 5.80 -18.97 1.83
N LEU A 59 6.61 -18.04 1.30
CA LEU A 59 7.40 -17.14 2.10
C LEU A 59 6.57 -15.92 2.51
N GLN A 60 6.59 -15.61 3.80
CA GLN A 60 5.94 -14.43 4.37
C GLN A 60 6.99 -13.56 5.07
N PRO A 61 6.80 -12.23 5.14
CA PRO A 61 7.74 -11.33 5.82
C PRO A 61 8.03 -11.73 7.27
N ALA A 62 7.05 -12.34 7.95
CA ALA A 62 7.19 -12.83 9.32
C ALA A 62 8.21 -13.98 9.46
N TYR A 63 8.59 -14.62 8.36
CA TYR A 63 9.60 -15.68 8.34
C TYR A 63 11.04 -15.15 8.09
N GLY A 64 11.24 -13.83 8.02
CA GLY A 64 12.57 -13.24 7.96
C GLY A 64 13.34 -13.42 9.27
N GLY A 65 14.67 -13.62 9.17
CA GLY A 65 15.55 -13.74 10.32
C GLY A 65 16.53 -14.90 10.26
N PHE A 66 17.15 -15.21 11.41
CA PHE A 66 18.10 -16.30 11.52
C PHE A 66 17.38 -17.65 11.70
N PHE A 67 17.79 -18.64 10.91
CA PHE A 67 17.28 -20.00 10.96
C PHE A 67 18.43 -20.99 11.11
N ALA A 68 18.25 -21.95 12.01
CA ALA A 68 19.08 -23.15 12.02
C ALA A 68 18.86 -23.91 10.72
N CYS A 69 19.93 -24.28 10.03
CA CYS A 69 19.86 -24.89 8.71
C CYS A 69 20.81 -26.09 8.64
N SER A 70 20.26 -27.28 8.44
CA SER A 70 21.06 -28.49 8.23
C SER A 70 21.67 -28.57 6.82
N LEU A 71 21.29 -27.67 5.93
CA LEU A 71 21.76 -27.62 4.55
C LEU A 71 22.99 -26.71 4.36
N HIS A 72 23.45 -26.06 5.42
CA HIS A 72 24.58 -25.15 5.37
C HIS A 72 25.63 -25.53 6.41
N PRO A 73 26.93 -25.58 6.06
CA PRO A 73 27.99 -26.06 6.96
C PRO A 73 28.17 -25.21 8.22
N SER A 74 27.73 -23.95 8.23
CA SER A 74 27.73 -23.14 9.46
C SER A 74 26.59 -23.48 10.44
N GLY A 75 25.69 -24.40 10.09
CA GLY A 75 24.54 -24.76 10.90
C GLY A 75 23.39 -23.74 10.92
N GLY A 76 23.51 -22.64 10.18
CA GLY A 76 22.47 -21.61 10.12
C GLY A 76 22.64 -20.61 8.98
N ILE A 77 21.53 -20.02 8.58
CA ILE A 77 21.47 -18.97 7.56
C ILE A 77 20.53 -17.86 7.99
N VAL A 78 20.64 -16.72 7.37
CA VAL A 78 19.69 -15.61 7.48
C VAL A 78 18.77 -15.63 6.27
N LEU A 79 17.46 -15.69 6.49
CA LEU A 79 16.46 -15.44 5.46
C LEU A 79 16.09 -13.95 5.48
N ASP A 80 16.39 -13.25 4.40
CA ASP A 80 16.01 -11.85 4.19
C ASP A 80 14.80 -11.82 3.25
N ILE A 81 13.61 -11.69 3.83
CA ILE A 81 12.36 -11.66 3.06
C ILE A 81 11.88 -10.23 2.95
N GLN A 82 12.08 -9.65 1.78
CA GLN A 82 11.73 -8.28 1.47
C GLN A 82 10.27 -8.18 1.04
N PRO A 83 9.55 -7.12 1.42
CA PRO A 83 8.24 -6.87 0.84
C PRO A 83 8.40 -6.65 -0.66
N ARG A 84 7.46 -7.20 -1.44
CA ARG A 84 7.42 -6.88 -2.87
C ARG A 84 7.07 -5.41 -3.02
N ASP A 85 7.89 -4.65 -3.75
CA ASP A 85 7.67 -3.23 -3.95
C ASP A 85 6.23 -2.96 -4.42
N PHE A 86 5.53 -2.10 -3.69
CA PHE A 86 4.23 -1.62 -4.14
C PHE A 86 4.42 -0.90 -5.47
N ASP A 87 3.62 -1.27 -6.44
CA ASP A 87 3.59 -0.57 -7.72
C ASP A 87 3.23 0.90 -7.46
N PHE A 88 4.25 1.76 -7.52
CA PHE A 88 4.14 3.19 -7.25
C PHE A 88 3.06 3.85 -8.11
N ALA A 89 2.78 3.25 -9.28
CA ALA A 89 1.72 3.69 -10.17
C ALA A 89 0.34 3.55 -9.50
N ILE A 90 0.05 2.45 -8.80
CA ILE A 90 -1.24 2.25 -8.11
C ILE A 90 -1.44 3.32 -7.04
N ILE A 91 -0.40 3.61 -6.23
CA ILE A 91 -0.47 4.64 -5.20
C ILE A 91 -0.67 6.02 -5.84
N ALA A 92 0.08 6.34 -6.89
CA ALA A 92 -0.03 7.61 -7.60
C ALA A 92 -1.43 7.81 -8.21
N PHE A 93 -2.01 6.79 -8.85
CA PHE A 93 -3.36 6.85 -9.40
C PHE A 93 -4.42 7.02 -8.29
N THR A 94 -4.24 6.36 -7.15
CA THR A 94 -5.17 6.49 -6.03
C THR A 94 -5.12 7.90 -5.44
N VAL A 95 -3.94 8.43 -5.17
CA VAL A 95 -3.75 9.77 -4.60
C VAL A 95 -4.22 10.86 -5.56
N LEU A 96 -3.90 10.76 -6.86
CA LEU A 96 -4.35 11.71 -7.88
C LEU A 96 -5.87 11.64 -8.07
N GLY A 97 -6.46 10.46 -8.12
CA GLY A 97 -7.91 10.29 -8.29
C GLY A 97 -8.70 10.87 -7.15
N PHE A 98 -8.35 10.57 -5.91
CA PHE A 98 -9.01 11.12 -4.72
C PHE A 98 -8.73 12.62 -4.55
N GLY A 99 -7.48 13.05 -4.74
CA GLY A 99 -7.10 14.46 -4.61
C GLY A 99 -7.82 15.35 -5.63
N PHE A 100 -7.94 14.89 -6.88
CA PHE A 100 -8.66 15.62 -7.93
C PHE A 100 -10.16 15.74 -7.60
N SER A 101 -10.79 14.66 -7.16
CA SER A 101 -12.21 14.65 -6.81
C SER A 101 -12.53 15.63 -5.67
N VAL A 102 -11.75 15.62 -4.60
CA VAL A 102 -11.91 16.55 -3.47
C VAL A 102 -11.64 17.98 -3.91
N GLY A 103 -10.62 18.21 -4.74
CA GLY A 103 -10.29 19.53 -5.28
C GLY A 103 -11.44 20.14 -6.09
N VAL A 104 -12.08 19.36 -6.96
CA VAL A 104 -13.25 19.80 -7.74
C VAL A 104 -14.44 20.17 -6.84
N ILE A 105 -14.74 19.35 -5.83
CA ILE A 105 -15.84 19.61 -4.89
C ILE A 105 -15.59 20.91 -4.12
N LEU A 106 -14.38 21.14 -3.62
CA LEU A 106 -14.02 22.37 -2.92
C LEU A 106 -14.09 23.58 -3.84
N TRP A 107 -13.64 23.45 -5.09
CA TRP A 107 -13.69 24.53 -6.07
C TRP A 107 -15.12 24.94 -6.39
N ILE A 108 -16.03 23.96 -6.60
CA ILE A 108 -17.46 24.21 -6.81
C ILE A 108 -18.06 24.89 -5.57
N GLY A 109 -17.79 24.38 -4.37
CA GLY A 109 -18.28 24.95 -3.13
C GLY A 109 -17.88 26.41 -2.93
N LEU A 110 -16.61 26.75 -3.19
CA LEU A 110 -16.14 28.11 -3.10
C LEU A 110 -16.78 29.04 -4.16
N ASN A 111 -17.00 28.55 -5.38
CA ASN A 111 -17.68 29.33 -6.40
C ASN A 111 -19.16 29.60 -6.05
N VAL A 112 -19.87 28.61 -5.50
CA VAL A 112 -21.26 28.78 -5.04
C VAL A 112 -21.31 29.80 -3.90
N MET A 113 -20.42 29.72 -2.91
CA MET A 113 -20.37 30.72 -1.82
C MET A 113 -20.11 32.14 -2.35
N ARG A 114 -19.18 32.31 -3.27
CA ARG A 114 -18.94 33.63 -3.89
C ARG A 114 -20.14 34.16 -4.69
N SER A 115 -20.91 33.27 -5.28
CA SER A 115 -22.15 33.65 -5.99
C SER A 115 -23.25 34.13 -5.05
N LEU A 116 -23.32 33.55 -3.85
CA LEU A 116 -24.31 33.95 -2.83
C LEU A 116 -23.96 35.31 -2.17
N ASP A 117 -22.65 35.60 -2.01
CA ASP A 117 -22.20 36.89 -1.47
C ASP A 117 -22.45 38.07 -2.43
N ASN A 118 -22.69 37.82 -3.71
CA ASN A 118 -22.97 38.83 -4.73
C ASN A 118 -24.49 39.09 -4.95
N GLU A 119 -25.38 38.58 -4.10
CA GLU A 119 -26.80 38.98 -4.17
C GLU A 119 -26.93 40.47 -3.87
N PRO A 120 -27.59 41.24 -4.76
CA PRO A 120 -27.77 42.68 -4.58
C PRO A 120 -28.62 42.92 -3.32
N ASP A 121 -28.12 43.83 -2.48
CA ASP A 121 -28.70 44.16 -1.19
C ASP A 121 -30.16 44.62 -1.39
N VAL A 122 -31.11 43.82 -0.89
CA VAL A 122 -32.54 44.08 -1.01
C VAL A 122 -32.97 45.41 -0.34
N SER A 123 -32.07 46.01 0.46
CA SER A 123 -32.27 47.31 1.08
C SER A 123 -32.40 48.42 0.05
N GLU A 124 -31.77 48.34 -1.11
CA GLU A 124 -31.85 49.34 -2.19
C GLU A 124 -33.25 49.35 -2.86
N TYR A 125 -33.86 48.18 -3.01
CA TYR A 125 -35.22 48.06 -3.53
C TYR A 125 -36.29 48.63 -2.58
N LEU A 126 -36.10 48.52 -1.27
CA LEU A 126 -37.01 49.04 -0.28
C LEU A 126 -36.91 50.52 -0.08
N SER A 127 -35.76 51.14 -0.32
CA SER A 127 -35.57 52.60 -0.26
C SER A 127 -36.19 53.33 -1.45
N GLY A 128 -36.10 52.73 -2.65
CA GLY A 128 -36.72 53.25 -3.87
C GLY A 128 -38.26 53.28 -3.84
N SER A 129 -38.86 52.30 -3.18
CA SER A 129 -40.34 52.23 -3.01
C SER A 129 -40.91 53.28 -2.05
N ARG A 130 -40.12 53.72 -1.05
CA ARG A 130 -40.58 54.80 -0.11
C ARG A 130 -40.56 56.18 -0.72
N SER A 131 -39.71 56.49 -1.64
CA SER A 131 -39.69 57.79 -2.29
C SER A 131 -40.87 58.02 -3.23
N ASN A 132 -41.42 56.97 -3.84
CA ASN A 132 -42.58 57.10 -4.73
C ASN A 132 -43.90 57.28 -3.98
N VAL A 133 -44.03 56.80 -2.73
CA VAL A 133 -45.29 56.99 -1.94
C VAL A 133 -45.37 58.39 -1.34
N SER A 134 -44.23 59.03 -1.04
CA SER A 134 -44.21 60.40 -0.48
C SER A 134 -44.51 61.48 -1.56
N GLY A 135 -44.32 61.20 -2.85
CA GLY A 135 -44.63 62.12 -3.94
C GLY A 135 -46.12 62.18 -4.28
N ALA A 136 -46.87 61.10 -4.09
CA ALA A 136 -48.27 61.03 -4.44
C ALA A 136 -49.23 61.77 -3.44
N GLU A 137 -48.78 62.04 -2.21
CA GLU A 137 -49.58 62.66 -1.17
C GLU A 137 -49.56 64.21 -1.22
N LYS A 138 -48.63 64.81 -1.96
CA LYS A 138 -48.55 66.28 -2.05
C LYS A 138 -49.36 66.91 -3.17
N ASP A 139 -49.80 66.17 -4.16
CA ASP A 139 -50.59 66.73 -5.28
C ASP A 139 -52.11 66.73 -5.06
N GLY A 140 -52.59 66.13 -3.93
CA GLY A 140 -54.01 66.07 -3.59
C GLY A 140 -54.56 67.26 -2.76
N ALA A 141 -53.71 68.20 -2.28
CA ALA A 141 -54.14 69.23 -1.31
C ALA A 141 -54.31 70.63 -1.88
N ASN A 142 -54.31 70.81 -3.24
CA ASN A 142 -54.43 72.16 -3.84
C ASN A 142 -55.52 72.24 -4.92
N ALA A 143 -56.69 71.62 -4.71
CA ALA A 143 -57.91 71.80 -5.55
C ALA A 143 -59.11 72.04 -4.68
N SER A 144 -59.31 73.32 -4.21
CA SER A 144 -60.59 73.88 -3.73
C SER A 144 -60.51 75.38 -3.74
#